data_74599e292049c4b6656fa8127de5c80a
#
_entry.id   74599e292049c4b6656fa8127de5c80a
#
_cell.length_a   1.000
_cell.length_b   1.000
_cell.length_c   1.000
_cell.angle_alpha   90.00
_cell.angle_beta   90.00
_cell.angle_gamma   90.00
#
_symmetry.space_group_name_H-M   'P 1'
#
loop_
_entity.id
_entity.type
_entity.pdbx_description
1 polymer ?
#
loop_
_entity_poly.entity_id
_entity_poly.type
_entity_poly.pdbx_seq_one_letter_code
_entity_poly.pdbx_strand_id
1 'polypeptide(L)'
;STRTAGINAASVALADAGIPMKSLISSCAAGKVDGEIVLDPMKLEDNFGEADVPIAMTPNGDITLLQMDGRLTPEEFRRALELAKTGCQQIYEIQRKVLVDRYSSMDVPESCDEVEGVAEEEI
;
A
#
# COMPACT_ATOMS: atom_id res chain seq x y z
N SER A 1 -11.55 -2.98 -3.92
CA SER A 1 -11.38 -2.14 -5.10
C SER A 1 -10.18 -2.59 -5.94
N THR A 2 -10.39 -2.76 -7.23
CA THR A 2 -9.32 -3.14 -8.18
C THR A 2 -8.21 -2.08 -8.23
N ARG A 3 -8.60 -0.81 -8.12
CA ARG A 3 -7.66 0.31 -8.15
C ARG A 3 -6.70 0.28 -6.96
N THR A 4 -7.21 0.05 -5.76
CA THR A 4 -6.38 -0.02 -4.55
C THR A 4 -5.45 -1.23 -4.57
N ALA A 5 -5.94 -2.37 -5.03
CA ALA A 5 -5.10 -3.57 -5.23
C ALA A 5 -3.97 -3.31 -6.23
N GLY A 6 -4.29 -2.61 -7.34
CA GLY A 6 -3.30 -2.22 -8.34
C GLY A 6 -2.21 -1.32 -7.79
N ILE A 7 -2.57 -0.33 -6.99
CA ILE A 7 -1.62 0.59 -6.34
C ILE A 7 -0.70 -0.18 -5.38
N ASN A 8 -1.28 -1.05 -4.56
CA ASN A 8 -0.51 -1.87 -3.61
C ASN A 8 0.50 -2.77 -4.31
N ALA A 9 0.06 -3.43 -5.37
CA ALA A 9 0.91 -4.32 -6.16
C ALA A 9 2.01 -3.53 -6.89
N ALA A 10 1.68 -2.41 -7.49
CA ALA A 10 2.65 -1.57 -8.20
C ALA A 10 3.74 -1.04 -7.26
N SER A 11 3.36 -0.61 -6.05
CA SER A 11 4.29 -0.12 -5.05
C SER A 11 5.32 -1.18 -4.66
N VAL A 12 4.86 -2.39 -4.39
CA VAL A 12 5.75 -3.52 -4.05
C VAL A 12 6.62 -3.91 -5.24
N ALA A 13 6.05 -3.97 -6.44
CA ALA A 13 6.78 -4.33 -7.65
C ALA A 13 7.91 -3.35 -7.97
N LEU A 14 7.64 -2.05 -7.84
CA LEU A 14 8.65 -1.00 -8.06
C LEU A 14 9.78 -1.09 -7.03
N ALA A 15 9.45 -1.31 -5.77
CA ALA A 15 10.44 -1.49 -4.71
C ALA A 15 11.29 -2.75 -4.95
N ASP A 16 10.65 -3.85 -5.33
CA ASP A 16 11.32 -5.10 -5.64
C ASP A 16 12.26 -4.98 -6.86
N ALA A 17 11.88 -4.17 -7.82
CA ALA A 17 12.71 -3.88 -8.99
C ALA A 17 13.90 -2.95 -8.69
N GLY A 18 14.01 -2.44 -7.47
CA GLY A 18 15.10 -1.54 -7.09
C GLY A 18 14.95 -0.12 -7.59
N ILE A 19 13.75 0.29 -7.99
CA ILE A 19 13.50 1.65 -8.45
C ILE A 19 13.49 2.59 -7.26
N PRO A 20 14.31 3.68 -7.27
CA PRO A 20 14.34 4.63 -6.16
C PRO A 20 12.97 5.28 -5.93
N MET A 21 12.48 5.19 -4.70
CA MET A 21 11.23 5.81 -4.27
C MET A 21 11.43 6.44 -2.90
N LYS A 22 10.65 7.48 -2.60
CA LYS A 22 10.68 8.11 -1.28
C LYS A 22 10.15 7.18 -0.20
N SER A 23 9.14 6.38 -0.53
CA SER A 23 8.53 5.41 0.36
C SER A 23 7.63 4.46 -0.43
N LEU A 24 7.20 3.39 0.23
CA LEU A 24 6.08 2.58 -0.27
C LEU A 24 4.79 3.40 -0.19
N ILE A 25 3.86 3.07 -1.08
CA ILE A 25 2.51 3.61 -1.05
C ILE A 25 1.56 2.47 -0.77
N SER A 26 0.72 2.62 0.24
CA SER A 26 -0.37 1.70 0.53
C SER A 26 -1.70 2.32 0.17
N SER A 27 -2.65 1.50 -0.23
CA SER A 27 -3.96 1.96 -0.67
C SER A 27 -5.04 1.05 -0.13
N CYS A 28 -6.15 1.66 0.27
CA CYS A 28 -7.30 0.96 0.80
C CYS A 28 -8.55 1.78 0.51
N ALA A 29 -9.70 1.14 0.48
CA ALA A 29 -10.97 1.82 0.28
C ALA A 29 -11.87 1.59 1.49
N ALA A 30 -12.61 2.62 1.87
CA ALA A 30 -13.76 2.51 2.76
C ALA A 30 -15.00 2.90 1.98
N GLY A 31 -16.15 2.44 2.42
CA GLY A 31 -17.40 2.74 1.74
C GLY A 31 -18.57 2.73 2.70
N LYS A 32 -19.72 3.15 2.21
CA LYS A 32 -20.97 3.09 2.93
C LYS A 32 -21.87 2.04 2.30
N VAL A 33 -22.24 1.04 3.07
CA VAL A 33 -23.09 -0.08 2.65
C VAL A 33 -24.17 -0.26 3.70
N ASP A 34 -25.43 -0.21 3.28
CA ASP A 34 -26.58 -0.33 4.16
C ASP A 34 -26.53 0.62 5.37
N GLY A 35 -26.10 1.87 5.13
CA GLY A 35 -26.01 2.89 6.16
C GLY A 35 -24.79 2.81 7.07
N GLU A 36 -23.93 1.80 6.91
CA GLU A 36 -22.73 1.60 7.72
C GLU A 36 -21.46 1.87 6.93
N ILE A 37 -20.47 2.43 7.60
CA ILE A 37 -19.14 2.63 7.03
C ILE A 37 -18.34 1.34 7.21
N VAL A 38 -17.86 0.80 6.11
CA VAL A 38 -17.12 -0.46 6.07
C VAL A 38 -15.78 -0.26 5.39
N LEU A 39 -14.80 -1.08 5.78
CA LEU A 39 -13.48 -1.09 5.18
C LEU A 39 -13.46 -2.12 4.04
N ASP A 40 -12.84 -1.72 2.92
CA ASP A 40 -12.59 -2.57 1.76
C ASP A 40 -13.84 -3.29 1.25
N PRO A 41 -14.87 -2.53 0.80
CA PRO A 41 -16.09 -3.15 0.31
C PRO A 41 -15.82 -4.05 -0.90
N MET A 42 -16.48 -5.20 -0.93
CA MET A 42 -16.40 -6.15 -2.03
C MET A 42 -17.04 -5.57 -3.30
N LYS A 43 -16.69 -6.11 -4.47
CA LYS A 43 -17.19 -5.62 -5.76
C LYS A 43 -18.72 -5.54 -5.85
N LEU A 44 -19.42 -6.50 -5.25
CA LEU A 44 -20.89 -6.46 -5.18
C LEU A 44 -21.36 -5.32 -4.30
N GLU A 45 -20.68 -5.07 -3.20
CA GLU A 45 -20.96 -3.96 -2.30
C GLU A 45 -20.62 -2.63 -2.95
N ASP A 46 -19.53 -2.54 -3.72
CA ASP A 46 -19.18 -1.37 -4.53
C ASP A 46 -20.29 -1.00 -5.52
N ASN A 47 -20.89 -2.00 -6.18
CA ASN A 47 -21.96 -1.78 -7.16
C ASN A 47 -23.28 -1.36 -6.52
N PHE A 48 -23.55 -1.79 -5.31
CA PHE A 48 -24.76 -1.49 -4.55
C PHE A 48 -24.51 -0.58 -3.36
N GLY A 49 -23.25 -0.20 -3.13
CA GLY A 49 -22.87 0.70 -2.06
C GLY A 49 -23.33 2.14 -2.32
N GLU A 50 -23.60 2.85 -1.23
CA GLU A 50 -24.04 4.25 -1.27
C GLU A 50 -22.88 5.21 -1.55
N ALA A 51 -21.66 4.82 -1.18
CA ALA A 51 -20.45 5.60 -1.39
C ALA A 51 -19.20 4.72 -1.34
N ASP A 52 -18.14 5.17 -2.01
CA ASP A 52 -16.83 4.54 -2.04
C ASP A 52 -15.74 5.61 -1.92
N VAL A 53 -14.78 5.39 -1.04
CA VAL A 53 -13.68 6.33 -0.76
C VAL A 53 -12.35 5.57 -0.84
N PRO A 54 -11.77 5.42 -2.04
CA PRO A 54 -10.43 4.89 -2.15
C PRO A 54 -9.40 5.96 -1.77
N ILE A 55 -8.41 5.58 -0.99
CA ILE A 55 -7.27 6.42 -0.63
C ILE A 55 -5.95 5.69 -0.86
N ALA A 56 -4.90 6.47 -1.05
CA ALA A 56 -3.52 5.98 -0.99
C ALA A 56 -2.71 6.94 -0.13
N MET A 57 -1.77 6.39 0.62
CA MET A 57 -0.99 7.20 1.55
C MET A 57 0.42 6.66 1.75
N THR A 58 1.30 7.56 2.20
CA THR A 58 2.64 7.20 2.65
C THR A 58 2.60 6.63 4.08
N PRO A 59 3.67 5.95 4.52
CA PRO A 59 3.76 5.49 5.92
C PRO A 59 3.67 6.62 6.94
N ASN A 60 4.05 7.84 6.56
CA ASN A 60 3.98 9.03 7.42
C ASN A 60 2.56 9.59 7.56
N GLY A 61 1.61 9.09 6.81
CA GLY A 61 0.23 9.56 6.85
C GLY A 61 -0.13 10.60 5.81
N ASP A 62 0.78 10.93 4.89
CA ASP A 62 0.49 11.85 3.79
C ASP A 62 -0.40 11.15 2.75
N ILE A 63 -1.50 11.78 2.41
CA ILE A 63 -2.45 11.25 1.42
C ILE A 63 -1.96 11.61 0.03
N THR A 64 -1.76 10.58 -0.81
CA THR A 64 -1.31 10.75 -2.20
C THR A 64 -2.44 10.56 -3.20
N LEU A 65 -3.49 9.89 -2.81
CA LEU A 65 -4.72 9.74 -3.60
C LEU A 65 -5.92 9.81 -2.67
N LEU A 66 -6.90 10.60 -3.05
CA LEU A 66 -8.20 10.65 -2.37
C LEU A 66 -9.29 10.80 -3.43
N GLN A 67 -10.17 9.83 -3.47
CA GLN A 67 -11.35 9.87 -4.35
C GLN A 67 -12.58 9.58 -3.53
N MET A 68 -13.72 10.05 -4.02
CA MET A 68 -15.01 9.76 -3.42
C MET A 68 -16.06 9.65 -4.51
N ASP A 69 -16.75 8.52 -4.53
CA ASP A 69 -17.93 8.31 -5.35
C ASP A 69 -19.13 8.11 -4.41
N GLY A 70 -20.25 8.73 -4.75
CA GLY A 70 -21.46 8.66 -3.94
C GLY A 70 -21.58 9.81 -2.96
N ARG A 71 -22.42 9.63 -1.95
CA ARG A 71 -22.74 10.68 -0.98
C ARG A 71 -22.43 10.23 0.44
N LEU A 72 -21.71 11.09 1.15
CA LEU A 72 -21.41 10.93 2.56
C LEU A 72 -21.63 12.26 3.28
N THR A 73 -22.11 12.19 4.50
CA THR A 73 -22.06 13.35 5.40
C THR A 73 -20.61 13.63 5.79
N PRO A 74 -20.28 14.85 6.24
CA PRO A 74 -18.92 15.13 6.72
C PRO A 74 -18.44 14.17 7.82
N GLU A 75 -19.31 13.75 8.72
CA GLU A 75 -18.98 12.80 9.78
C GLU A 75 -18.71 11.40 9.22
N GLU A 76 -19.55 10.95 8.29
CA GLU A 76 -19.36 9.67 7.60
C GLU A 76 -18.05 9.66 6.82
N PHE A 77 -17.74 10.76 6.13
CA PHE A 77 -16.49 10.90 5.41
C PHE A 77 -15.27 10.81 6.34
N ARG A 78 -15.30 11.49 7.48
CA ARG A 78 -14.22 11.42 8.47
C ARG A 78 -14.01 10.00 8.98
N ARG A 79 -15.10 9.30 9.29
CA ARG A 79 -15.04 7.91 9.73
C ARG A 79 -14.48 6.99 8.64
N ALA A 80 -14.93 7.17 7.40
CA ALA A 80 -14.42 6.42 6.26
C ALA A 80 -12.91 6.66 6.07
N LEU A 81 -12.47 7.91 6.19
CA LEU A 81 -11.08 8.29 6.07
C LEU A 81 -10.22 7.66 7.18
N GLU A 82 -10.66 7.71 8.42
CA GLU A 82 -9.96 7.08 9.55
C GLU A 82 -9.85 5.57 9.37
N LEU A 83 -10.93 4.93 8.97
CA LEU A 83 -10.97 3.50 8.74
C LEU A 83 -10.03 3.09 7.59
N ALA A 84 -10.05 3.85 6.50
CA ALA A 84 -9.17 3.62 5.36
C ALA A 84 -7.69 3.84 5.72
N LYS A 85 -7.37 4.84 6.53
CA LYS A 85 -6.01 5.07 7.03
C LYS A 85 -5.50 3.88 7.84
N THR A 86 -6.34 3.34 8.72
CA THR A 86 -6.01 2.12 9.49
C THR A 86 -5.75 0.94 8.56
N GLY A 87 -6.59 0.76 7.55
CA GLY A 87 -6.40 -0.26 6.53
C GLY A 87 -5.10 -0.09 5.76
N CYS A 88 -4.75 1.13 5.39
CA CYS A 88 -3.49 1.43 4.71
C CYS A 88 -2.27 1.08 5.57
N GLN A 89 -2.31 1.35 6.87
CA GLN A 89 -1.23 0.97 7.77
C GLN A 89 -1.04 -0.54 7.84
N GLN A 90 -2.13 -1.29 7.92
CA GLN A 90 -2.09 -2.75 7.92
C GLN A 90 -1.49 -3.29 6.60
N ILE A 91 -1.89 -2.72 5.48
CA ILE A 91 -1.35 -3.08 4.16
C ILE A 91 0.13 -2.73 4.06
N TYR A 92 0.54 -1.57 4.55
CA TYR A 92 1.94 -1.17 4.58
C TYR A 92 2.80 -2.17 5.35
N GLU A 93 2.36 -2.64 6.49
CA GLU A 93 3.07 -3.66 7.27
C GLU A 93 3.22 -4.97 6.49
N ILE A 94 2.19 -5.38 5.75
CA ILE A 94 2.24 -6.55 4.88
C ILE A 94 3.22 -6.33 3.72
N GLN A 95 3.17 -5.19 3.06
CA GLN A 95 4.08 -4.83 1.96
C GLN A 95 5.54 -4.87 2.44
N ARG A 96 5.81 -4.24 3.58
CA ARG A 96 7.13 -4.21 4.18
C ARG A 96 7.62 -5.61 4.54
N LYS A 97 6.78 -6.40 5.18
CA LYS A 97 7.11 -7.78 5.56
C LYS A 97 7.47 -8.64 4.36
N VAL A 98 6.67 -8.58 3.31
CA VAL A 98 6.91 -9.34 2.08
C VAL A 98 8.27 -8.99 1.48
N LEU A 99 8.62 -7.72 1.42
CA LEU A 99 9.91 -7.27 0.89
C LEU A 99 11.08 -7.69 1.79
N VAL A 100 10.94 -7.50 3.10
CA VAL A 100 11.96 -7.88 4.07
C VAL A 100 12.20 -9.39 4.03
N ASP A 101 11.15 -10.20 4.04
CA ASP A 101 11.25 -11.65 3.98
C ASP A 101 11.91 -12.11 2.68
N ARG A 102 11.58 -11.50 1.56
CA ARG A 102 12.18 -11.81 0.26
C ARG A 102 13.69 -11.56 0.26
N TYR A 103 14.12 -10.40 0.73
CA TYR A 103 15.54 -10.03 0.74
C TYR A 103 16.32 -10.69 1.86
N SER A 104 15.70 -11.04 2.96
CA SER A 104 16.34 -11.81 4.05
C SER A 104 16.56 -13.27 3.68
N SER A 105 15.70 -13.85 2.84
CA SER A 105 15.83 -15.23 2.35
C SER A 105 16.77 -15.35 1.15
N MET A 106 17.14 -14.25 0.51
CA MET A 106 18.16 -14.23 -0.51
C MET A 106 19.53 -14.31 0.19
N ASP A 107 20.27 -15.39 -0.06
CA ASP A 107 21.67 -15.44 0.31
C ASP A 107 22.36 -14.22 -0.30
N VAL A 108 23.04 -13.44 0.54
CA VAL A 108 23.96 -12.41 0.06
C VAL A 108 24.92 -13.11 -0.88
N PRO A 109 24.97 -12.77 -2.18
CA PRO A 109 25.82 -13.49 -3.09
C PRO A 109 27.26 -13.44 -2.57
N GLU A 110 27.88 -14.59 -2.40
CA GLU A 110 29.33 -14.69 -2.10
C GLU A 110 30.15 -13.82 -3.05
N SER A 111 29.59 -13.54 -4.24
CA SER A 111 30.17 -12.64 -5.23
C SER A 111 30.39 -11.20 -4.77
N CYS A 112 29.69 -10.69 -3.76
CA CYS A 112 29.94 -9.35 -3.21
C CYS A 112 31.23 -9.32 -2.40
N ASP A 113 31.49 -10.36 -1.62
CA ASP A 113 32.72 -10.50 -0.86
C ASP A 113 33.91 -10.77 -1.78
N GLU A 114 33.70 -11.54 -2.86
CA GLU A 114 34.73 -11.79 -3.88
C GLU A 114 35.10 -10.53 -4.67
N VAL A 115 34.12 -9.65 -4.95
CA VAL A 115 34.37 -8.39 -5.66
C VAL A 115 35.13 -7.41 -4.78
N GLU A 116 34.84 -7.34 -3.48
CA GLU A 116 35.58 -6.51 -2.54
C GLU A 116 37.01 -7.05 -2.36
N GLY A 117 37.19 -8.36 -2.29
CA GLY A 117 38.49 -9.00 -2.22
C GLY A 117 39.36 -8.75 -3.46
N VAL A 118 38.78 -8.78 -4.64
CA VAL A 118 39.49 -8.50 -5.91
C VAL A 118 39.90 -7.02 -6.01
N ALA A 119 39.08 -6.10 -5.53
CA ALA A 119 39.41 -4.68 -5.52
C ALA A 119 40.56 -4.34 -4.57
N GLU A 120 40.69 -5.07 -3.44
CA GLU A 120 41.82 -4.93 -2.50
C GLU A 120 43.12 -5.51 -3.06
N GLU A 121 43.06 -6.55 -3.87
CA GLU A 121 44.22 -7.16 -4.48
C GLU A 121 44.81 -6.37 -5.65
N GLU A 122 44.02 -5.54 -6.32
CA GLU A 122 44.47 -4.69 -7.43
C GLU A 122 45.08 -3.36 -7.00
N ILE A 123 45.01 -3.02 -5.73
CA ILE A 123 45.63 -1.85 -5.13
C ILE A 123 46.99 -2.22 -4.48
#